data_cf750e8199df3b6bf493ca09a2188cee
#
_entry.id   cf750e8199df3b6bf493ca09a2188cee
#
_cell.length_a   1.000
_cell.length_b   1.000
_cell.length_c   1.000
_cell.angle_alpha   90.00
_cell.angle_beta   90.00
_cell.angle_gamma   90.00
#
_symmetry.space_group_name_H-M   'P 1'
#
loop_
_entity.id
_entity.type
_entity.pdbx_description
1 polymer ?
#
loop_
_entity_poly.entity_id
_entity_poly.type
_entity_poly.pdbx_seq_one_letter_code
_entity_poly.pdbx_strand_id
1 'polypeptide(L)'
;MKRFLILFAVVANLVLADAVTKELAAGYLKGSAAVSVIPGLFNLAYVENRGCAWGMFQGQVWPLAVFGLVALAFLIWKRKSVFGGHETGDGRRAWAFLPRVAEPILYAGIIGNVIDRLFRGFVVDMFDFHWGVHHFPCFNVADTLICISVGLLLLSSFSDKPKRPGA
;
A
#
# COMPACT_ATOMS: atom_id res chain seq x y z
N MET A 1 -13.41 10.02 -19.67
CA MET A 1 -13.80 8.60 -19.75
C MET A 1 -12.58 7.67 -19.78
N LYS A 2 -11.66 7.75 -20.76
CA LYS A 2 -10.48 6.86 -20.88
C LYS A 2 -9.60 6.83 -19.61
N ARG A 3 -9.25 7.97 -19.01
CA ARG A 3 -8.41 8.02 -17.79
C ARG A 3 -9.06 7.32 -16.59
N PHE A 4 -10.37 7.41 -16.43
CA PHE A 4 -11.10 6.73 -15.37
C PHE A 4 -11.08 5.20 -15.55
N LEU A 5 -11.27 4.72 -16.78
CA LEU A 5 -11.19 3.29 -17.10
C LEU A 5 -9.79 2.73 -16.85
N ILE A 6 -8.74 3.46 -17.23
CA ILE A 6 -7.35 3.05 -16.96
C ILE A 6 -7.10 2.99 -15.44
N LEU A 7 -7.50 4.03 -14.69
CA LEU A 7 -7.36 4.06 -13.24
C LEU A 7 -8.05 2.85 -12.60
N PHE A 8 -9.31 2.61 -12.97
CA PHE A 8 -10.08 1.47 -12.47
C PHE A 8 -9.41 0.12 -12.80
N ALA A 9 -8.97 -0.06 -14.04
CA ALA A 9 -8.30 -1.29 -14.47
C ALA A 9 -7.01 -1.54 -13.69
N VAL A 10 -6.18 -0.51 -13.48
CA VAL A 10 -4.94 -0.63 -12.70
C VAL A 10 -5.24 -0.99 -11.24
N VAL A 11 -6.18 -0.28 -10.60
CA VAL A 11 -6.59 -0.59 -9.22
C VAL A 11 -7.10 -2.02 -9.11
N ALA A 12 -8.00 -2.44 -10.01
CA ALA A 12 -8.57 -3.78 -9.98
C ALA A 12 -7.50 -4.88 -10.13
N ASN A 13 -6.53 -4.70 -11.04
CA ASN A 13 -5.44 -5.67 -11.21
C ASN A 13 -4.52 -5.74 -9.99
N LEU A 14 -4.19 -4.60 -9.37
CA LEU A 14 -3.35 -4.58 -8.18
C LEU A 14 -4.06 -5.20 -6.96
N VAL A 15 -5.36 -4.93 -6.77
CA VAL A 15 -6.17 -5.58 -5.73
C VAL A 15 -6.27 -7.08 -5.99
N LEU A 16 -6.45 -7.50 -7.24
CA LEU A 16 -6.46 -8.91 -7.59
C LEU A 16 -5.12 -9.58 -7.29
N ALA A 17 -4.00 -8.93 -7.62
CA ALA A 17 -2.67 -9.45 -7.31
C ALA A 17 -2.47 -9.63 -5.80
N ASP A 18 -2.86 -8.65 -4.98
CA ASP A 18 -2.84 -8.77 -3.52
C ASP A 18 -3.72 -9.92 -3.03
N ALA A 19 -4.97 -10.00 -3.51
CA ALA A 19 -5.89 -11.07 -3.12
C ALA A 19 -5.36 -12.46 -3.51
N VAL A 20 -4.81 -12.63 -4.71
CA VAL A 20 -4.23 -13.91 -5.16
C VAL A 20 -3.05 -14.32 -4.30
N THR A 21 -2.14 -13.41 -3.97
CA THR A 21 -0.99 -13.73 -3.11
C THR A 21 -1.42 -14.12 -1.70
N LYS A 22 -2.45 -13.48 -1.14
CA LYS A 22 -3.03 -13.81 0.16
C LYS A 22 -3.74 -15.18 0.15
N GLU A 23 -4.47 -15.52 -0.93
CA GLU A 23 -5.08 -16.84 -1.10
C GLU A 23 -4.02 -17.93 -1.24
N LEU A 24 -2.96 -17.69 -2.01
CA LEU A 24 -1.85 -18.64 -2.12
C LEU A 24 -1.17 -18.85 -0.76
N ALA A 25 -0.91 -17.78 -0.01
CA ALA A 25 -0.37 -17.89 1.34
C ALA A 25 -1.32 -18.68 2.27
N ALA A 26 -2.61 -18.43 2.22
CA ALA A 26 -3.60 -19.15 3.00
C ALA A 26 -3.69 -20.63 2.60
N GLY A 27 -3.59 -20.95 1.31
CA GLY A 27 -3.68 -22.32 0.80
C GLY A 27 -2.44 -23.16 1.07
N TYR A 28 -1.25 -22.57 1.02
CA TYR A 28 0.00 -23.34 1.08
C TYR A 28 0.77 -23.19 2.41
N LEU A 29 0.57 -22.08 3.15
CA LEU A 29 1.37 -21.77 4.33
C LEU A 29 0.56 -21.83 5.64
N LYS A 30 -0.78 -21.80 5.58
CA LYS A 30 -1.61 -21.85 6.79
C LYS A 30 -1.43 -23.18 7.51
N GLY A 31 -1.04 -23.12 8.79
CA GLY A 31 -0.78 -24.32 9.61
C GLY A 31 0.57 -25.00 9.35
N SER A 32 1.38 -24.44 8.46
CA SER A 32 2.73 -24.94 8.16
C SER A 32 3.81 -24.07 8.80
N ALA A 33 5.01 -24.59 8.92
CA ALA A 33 6.18 -23.76 9.25
C ALA A 33 6.47 -22.77 8.11
N ALA A 34 7.07 -21.63 8.45
CA ALA A 34 7.50 -20.66 7.46
C ALA A 34 8.52 -21.30 6.50
N VAL A 35 8.37 -20.97 5.20
CA VAL A 35 9.26 -21.45 4.13
C VAL A 35 10.39 -20.45 3.96
N SER A 36 11.63 -20.89 4.22
CA SER A 36 12.80 -20.04 4.02
C SER A 36 13.11 -19.92 2.52
N VAL A 37 12.99 -18.69 2.01
CA VAL A 37 13.32 -18.34 0.61
C VAL A 37 14.77 -17.90 0.50
N ILE A 38 15.21 -17.05 1.43
CA ILE A 38 16.60 -16.63 1.58
C ILE A 38 17.00 -16.93 3.03
N PRO A 39 17.83 -17.95 3.25
CA PRO A 39 18.23 -18.35 4.61
C PRO A 39 18.80 -17.18 5.41
N GLY A 40 18.27 -16.98 6.62
CA GLY A 40 18.70 -15.92 7.53
C GLY A 40 18.21 -14.51 7.20
N LEU A 41 17.40 -14.32 6.14
CA LEU A 41 16.94 -12.99 5.72
C LEU A 41 15.44 -12.92 5.39
N PHE A 42 14.90 -13.89 4.65
CA PHE A 42 13.54 -13.79 4.12
C PHE A 42 12.81 -15.12 4.10
N ASN A 43 11.64 -15.14 4.72
CA ASN A 43 10.73 -16.29 4.73
C ASN A 43 9.37 -15.89 4.11
N LEU A 44 8.67 -16.91 3.62
CA LEU A 44 7.23 -16.84 3.38
C LEU A 44 6.53 -17.52 4.56
N ALA A 45 5.61 -16.80 5.20
CA ALA A 45 4.85 -17.25 6.36
C ALA A 45 3.34 -17.01 6.13
N TYR A 46 2.51 -17.49 7.03
CA TYR A 46 1.09 -17.14 7.11
C TYR A 46 0.81 -16.52 8.47
N VAL A 47 0.43 -15.26 8.48
CA VAL A 47 0.13 -14.51 9.71
C VAL A 47 -1.23 -13.85 9.60
N GLU A 48 -2.11 -14.09 10.57
CA GLU A 48 -3.40 -13.41 10.71
C GLU A 48 -3.20 -12.11 11.52
N ASN A 49 -3.10 -10.98 10.83
CA ASN A 49 -2.93 -9.67 11.47
C ASN A 49 -4.28 -9.04 11.81
N ARG A 50 -4.60 -8.98 13.10
CA ARG A 50 -5.84 -8.38 13.62
C ARG A 50 -5.66 -6.93 14.09
N GLY A 51 -4.52 -6.33 13.79
CA GLY A 51 -4.17 -4.96 14.10
C GLY A 51 -3.63 -4.21 12.89
N CYS A 52 -2.58 -3.42 13.14
CA CYS A 52 -1.75 -2.80 12.10
C CYS A 52 -0.26 -3.12 12.36
N ALA A 53 0.65 -2.40 11.67
CA ALA A 53 2.10 -2.60 11.81
C ALA A 53 2.55 -2.54 13.29
N TRP A 54 3.61 -3.30 13.62
CA TRP A 54 4.21 -3.36 14.96
C TRP A 54 3.28 -3.87 16.07
N GLY A 55 2.22 -4.61 15.72
CA GLY A 55 1.27 -5.14 16.70
C GLY A 55 0.38 -4.08 17.35
N MET A 56 0.35 -2.86 16.80
CA MET A 56 -0.54 -1.82 17.33
C MET A 56 -2.01 -2.11 16.99
N PHE A 57 -2.92 -1.67 17.86
CA PHE A 57 -4.38 -1.79 17.69
C PHE A 57 -4.85 -3.23 17.50
N GLN A 58 -4.21 -4.22 18.15
CA GLN A 58 -4.64 -5.62 18.09
C GLN A 58 -6.10 -5.79 18.49
N GLY A 59 -6.85 -6.56 17.72
CA GLY A 59 -8.27 -6.78 17.90
C GLY A 59 -9.18 -5.66 17.36
N GLN A 60 -8.64 -4.50 16.95
CA GLN A 60 -9.40 -3.34 16.44
C GLN A 60 -9.67 -3.43 14.93
N VAL A 61 -10.12 -4.61 14.45
CA VAL A 61 -10.29 -4.88 13.02
C VAL A 61 -11.29 -3.93 12.37
N TRP A 62 -12.47 -3.75 12.99
CA TRP A 62 -13.52 -2.86 12.48
C TRP A 62 -13.14 -1.39 12.49
N PRO A 63 -12.60 -0.82 13.58
CA PRO A 63 -12.07 0.54 13.55
C PRO A 63 -11.04 0.78 12.46
N LEU A 64 -10.12 -0.18 12.23
CA LEU A 64 -9.12 -0.09 11.18
C LEU A 64 -9.74 -0.19 9.77
N ALA A 65 -10.77 -1.01 9.57
CA ALA A 65 -11.51 -1.07 8.31
C ALA A 65 -12.22 0.26 8.02
N VAL A 66 -12.92 0.83 9.03
CA VAL A 66 -13.58 2.15 8.91
C VAL A 66 -12.55 3.24 8.62
N PHE A 67 -11.41 3.25 9.32
CA PHE A 67 -10.34 4.19 9.05
C PHE A 67 -9.84 4.11 7.59
N GLY A 68 -9.64 2.89 7.07
CA GLY A 68 -9.26 2.68 5.67
C GLY A 68 -10.30 3.23 4.68
N LEU A 69 -11.59 2.99 4.94
CA LEU A 69 -12.68 3.53 4.11
C LEU A 69 -12.74 5.05 4.15
N VAL A 70 -12.61 5.65 5.34
CA VAL A 70 -12.59 7.11 5.52
C VAL A 70 -11.38 7.72 4.83
N ALA A 71 -10.20 7.11 4.97
CA ALA A 71 -8.99 7.54 4.29
C ALA A 71 -9.15 7.49 2.76
N LEU A 72 -9.71 6.40 2.23
CA LEU A 72 -9.98 6.25 0.80
C LEU A 72 -10.97 7.32 0.30
N ALA A 73 -12.08 7.53 1.00
CA ALA A 73 -13.06 8.57 0.67
C ALA A 73 -12.44 9.98 0.70
N PHE A 74 -11.63 10.28 1.70
CA PHE A 74 -10.89 11.53 1.80
C PHE A 74 -9.91 11.73 0.63
N LEU A 75 -9.16 10.71 0.27
CA LEU A 75 -8.22 10.76 -0.86
C LEU A 75 -8.95 10.96 -2.20
N ILE A 76 -10.09 10.30 -2.40
CA ILE A 76 -10.93 10.50 -3.58
C ILE A 76 -11.48 11.94 -3.63
N TRP A 77 -11.96 12.45 -2.51
CA TRP A 77 -12.44 13.84 -2.40
C TRP A 77 -11.33 14.85 -2.68
N LYS A 78 -10.15 14.65 -2.11
CA LYS A 78 -8.97 15.50 -2.30
C LYS A 78 -8.11 15.13 -3.51
N ARG A 79 -8.60 14.26 -4.39
CA ARG A 79 -7.87 13.67 -5.52
C ARG A 79 -7.07 14.68 -6.33
N LYS A 80 -7.69 15.83 -6.69
CA LYS A 80 -7.05 16.87 -7.48
C LYS A 80 -5.91 17.56 -6.71
N SER A 81 -6.05 17.72 -5.41
CA SER A 81 -5.04 18.33 -4.55
C SER A 81 -3.85 17.38 -4.29
N VAL A 82 -4.14 16.10 -4.04
CA VAL A 82 -3.12 15.10 -3.69
C VAL A 82 -2.40 14.56 -4.93
N PHE A 83 -3.16 14.22 -5.98
CA PHE A 83 -2.62 13.51 -7.15
C PHE A 83 -2.64 14.35 -8.43
N GLY A 84 -3.11 15.59 -8.39
CA GLY A 84 -3.27 16.43 -9.57
C GLY A 84 -1.98 16.79 -10.29
N GLY A 85 -0.84 16.73 -9.59
CA GLY A 85 0.44 17.24 -10.06
C GLY A 85 0.37 18.78 -10.19
N HIS A 86 1.34 19.49 -9.69
CA HIS A 86 1.39 20.94 -9.88
C HIS A 86 1.87 21.23 -11.30
N GLU A 87 0.97 21.67 -12.17
CA GLU A 87 1.34 22.27 -13.46
C GLU A 87 2.05 23.59 -13.19
N THR A 88 3.35 23.59 -13.16
CA THR A 88 4.12 24.82 -13.22
C THR A 88 4.36 25.13 -14.69
N GLY A 89 4.02 26.37 -15.09
CA GLY A 89 4.15 26.88 -16.48
C GLY A 89 5.57 26.89 -17.06
N ASP A 90 6.50 26.22 -16.44
CA ASP A 90 7.93 26.16 -16.80
C ASP A 90 8.32 24.76 -17.36
N GLY A 91 7.40 23.81 -17.50
CA GLY A 91 7.68 22.52 -18.18
C GLY A 91 8.74 21.61 -17.57
N ARG A 92 9.34 21.95 -16.43
CA ARG A 92 10.57 21.33 -15.90
C ARG A 92 10.40 20.55 -14.59
N ARG A 93 9.29 19.85 -14.37
CA ARG A 93 9.23 18.93 -13.23
C ARG A 93 9.42 17.49 -13.70
N ALA A 94 10.65 17.00 -13.58
CA ALA A 94 10.99 15.60 -13.90
C ALA A 94 10.10 14.59 -13.17
N TRP A 95 9.47 14.97 -12.05
CA TRP A 95 8.71 14.10 -11.15
C TRP A 95 7.21 14.43 -11.05
N ALA A 96 6.70 15.38 -11.84
CA ALA A 96 5.30 15.83 -11.80
C ALA A 96 4.28 14.72 -12.13
N PHE A 97 4.72 13.62 -12.72
CA PHE A 97 3.88 12.46 -13.01
C PHE A 97 3.73 11.50 -11.83
N LEU A 98 4.64 11.53 -10.84
CA LEU A 98 4.66 10.58 -9.72
C LEU A 98 3.36 10.54 -8.93
N PRO A 99 2.70 11.67 -8.57
CA PRO A 99 1.42 11.61 -7.88
C PRO A 99 0.35 10.87 -8.69
N ARG A 100 0.37 10.98 -10.03
CA ARG A 100 -0.58 10.29 -10.90
C ARG A 100 -0.31 8.77 -10.95
N VAL A 101 0.93 8.35 -10.79
CA VAL A 101 1.31 6.94 -10.65
C VAL A 101 0.98 6.41 -9.26
N ALA A 102 1.24 7.21 -8.22
CA ALA A 102 0.96 6.85 -6.84
C ALA A 102 -0.54 6.63 -6.56
N GLU A 103 -1.42 7.37 -7.27
CA GLU A 103 -2.87 7.33 -7.06
C GLU A 103 -3.46 5.91 -7.10
N PRO A 104 -3.37 5.15 -8.21
CA PRO A 104 -3.93 3.80 -8.28
C PRO A 104 -3.25 2.83 -7.31
N ILE A 105 -1.96 2.99 -7.06
CA ILE A 105 -1.19 2.13 -6.17
C ILE A 105 -1.68 2.29 -4.72
N LEU A 106 -1.89 3.53 -4.27
CA LEU A 106 -2.39 3.82 -2.92
C LEU A 106 -3.81 3.31 -2.74
N TYR A 107 -4.69 3.55 -3.71
CA TYR A 107 -6.06 3.06 -3.64
C TYR A 107 -6.11 1.53 -3.55
N ALA A 108 -5.33 0.84 -4.39
CA ALA A 108 -5.28 -0.62 -4.38
C ALA A 108 -4.80 -1.18 -3.04
N GLY A 109 -3.75 -0.62 -2.45
CA GLY A 109 -3.25 -1.06 -1.15
C GLY A 109 -4.26 -0.85 -0.02
N ILE A 110 -4.93 0.31 0.04
CA ILE A 110 -5.98 0.55 1.03
C ILE A 110 -7.14 -0.43 0.83
N ILE A 111 -7.62 -0.59 -0.40
CA ILE A 111 -8.75 -1.48 -0.73
C ILE A 111 -8.42 -2.94 -0.37
N GLY A 112 -7.23 -3.44 -0.71
CA GLY A 112 -6.82 -4.82 -0.41
C GLY A 112 -6.91 -5.13 1.10
N ASN A 113 -6.34 -4.26 1.93
CA ASN A 113 -6.39 -4.44 3.39
C ASN A 113 -7.76 -4.19 4.01
N VAL A 114 -8.61 -3.35 3.40
CA VAL A 114 -9.99 -3.15 3.83
C VAL A 114 -10.84 -4.37 3.51
N ILE A 115 -10.70 -4.94 2.31
CA ILE A 115 -11.40 -6.18 1.90
C ILE A 115 -11.13 -7.30 2.90
N ASP A 116 -9.87 -7.55 3.25
CA ASP A 116 -9.51 -8.58 4.21
C ASP A 116 -10.19 -8.36 5.58
N ARG A 117 -10.14 -7.12 6.10
CA ARG A 117 -10.78 -6.80 7.39
C ARG A 117 -12.30 -6.99 7.39
N LEU A 118 -12.96 -6.65 6.28
CA LEU A 118 -14.41 -6.76 6.17
C LEU A 118 -14.88 -8.22 6.00
N PHE A 119 -14.14 -9.03 5.23
CA PHE A 119 -14.59 -10.37 4.86
C PHE A 119 -13.94 -11.49 5.68
N ARG A 120 -12.68 -11.31 6.13
CA ARG A 120 -11.94 -12.31 6.91
C ARG A 120 -11.90 -11.99 8.42
N GLY A 121 -12.06 -10.72 8.80
CA GLY A 121 -11.87 -10.27 10.18
C GLY A 121 -10.40 -10.13 10.59
N PHE A 122 -9.46 -10.20 9.65
CA PHE A 122 -8.01 -9.99 9.81
C PHE A 122 -7.40 -9.71 8.44
N VAL A 123 -6.15 -9.27 8.42
CA VAL A 123 -5.35 -9.14 7.20
C VAL A 123 -4.38 -10.31 7.12
N VAL A 124 -4.23 -10.90 5.93
CA VAL A 124 -3.23 -11.96 5.69
C VAL A 124 -1.89 -11.30 5.36
N ASP A 125 -0.89 -11.54 6.18
CA ASP A 125 0.49 -11.13 5.98
C ASP A 125 1.36 -12.35 5.66
N MET A 126 2.35 -12.20 4.75
CA MET A 126 3.15 -13.33 4.30
C MET A 126 4.64 -13.06 4.15
N PHE A 127 5.08 -11.82 4.03
CA PHE A 127 6.49 -11.48 3.84
C PHE A 127 7.15 -11.25 5.20
N ASP A 128 8.00 -12.18 5.62
CA ASP A 128 8.72 -12.17 6.89
C ASP A 128 10.21 -11.93 6.63
N PHE A 129 10.65 -10.69 6.77
CA PHE A 129 12.07 -10.32 6.73
C PHE A 129 12.66 -10.39 8.14
N HIS A 130 13.83 -11.01 8.26
CA HIS A 130 14.48 -11.16 9.55
C HIS A 130 16.01 -11.12 9.45
N TRP A 131 16.65 -10.79 10.56
CA TRP A 131 18.09 -10.88 10.74
C TRP A 131 18.36 -11.60 12.06
N GLY A 132 18.77 -12.87 11.98
CA GLY A 132 18.87 -13.73 13.15
C GLY A 132 17.52 -13.87 13.85
N VAL A 133 17.44 -13.44 15.10
CA VAL A 133 16.21 -13.49 15.92
C VAL A 133 15.33 -12.23 15.79
N HIS A 134 15.77 -11.21 15.06
CA HIS A 134 15.04 -9.96 14.90
C HIS A 134 14.20 -10.02 13.61
N HIS A 135 12.88 -9.97 13.76
CA HIS A 135 11.94 -9.95 12.65
C HIS A 135 11.41 -8.54 12.42
N PHE A 136 11.35 -8.13 11.15
CA PHE A 136 10.53 -7.01 10.75
C PHE A 136 9.06 -7.45 10.81
N PRO A 137 8.10 -6.58 11.15
CA PRO A 137 6.69 -6.94 11.12
C PRO A 137 6.32 -7.57 9.78
N CYS A 138 5.68 -8.75 9.83
CA CYS A 138 5.21 -9.42 8.62
C CYS A 138 4.23 -8.49 7.88
N PHE A 139 4.28 -8.50 6.56
CA PHE A 139 3.47 -7.63 5.71
C PHE A 139 3.05 -8.33 4.42
N ASN A 140 2.26 -7.65 3.58
CA ASN A 140 1.68 -8.19 2.36
C ASN A 140 1.89 -7.24 1.15
N VAL A 141 1.31 -7.61 0.00
CA VAL A 141 1.38 -6.81 -1.23
C VAL A 141 0.69 -5.46 -1.05
N ALA A 142 -0.48 -5.40 -0.41
CA ALA A 142 -1.20 -4.15 -0.17
C ALA A 142 -0.38 -3.15 0.65
N ASP A 143 0.33 -3.61 1.70
CA ASP A 143 1.23 -2.77 2.51
C ASP A 143 2.40 -2.24 1.67
N THR A 144 2.98 -3.11 0.82
CA THR A 144 4.03 -2.72 -0.13
C THR A 144 3.53 -1.62 -1.08
N LEU A 145 2.32 -1.76 -1.61
CA LEU A 145 1.70 -0.76 -2.48
C LEU A 145 1.51 0.58 -1.74
N ILE A 146 1.03 0.56 -0.49
CA ILE A 146 0.89 1.77 0.33
C ILE A 146 2.26 2.44 0.52
N CYS A 147 3.28 1.69 0.93
CA CYS A 147 4.62 2.23 1.16
C CYS A 147 5.24 2.83 -0.12
N ILE A 148 5.13 2.13 -1.25
CA ILE A 148 5.61 2.63 -2.55
C ILE A 148 4.89 3.93 -2.92
N SER A 149 3.56 3.98 -2.80
CA SER A 149 2.79 5.15 -3.19
C SER A 149 3.13 6.37 -2.32
N VAL A 150 3.27 6.18 -1.01
CA VAL A 150 3.71 7.25 -0.08
C VAL A 150 5.11 7.73 -0.45
N GLY A 151 6.04 6.81 -0.75
CA GLY A 151 7.38 7.15 -1.22
C GLY A 151 7.37 7.99 -2.49
N LEU A 152 6.54 7.64 -3.48
CA LEU A 152 6.38 8.42 -4.72
C LEU A 152 5.82 9.83 -4.46
N LEU A 153 4.84 9.96 -3.55
CA LEU A 153 4.29 11.27 -3.16
C LEU A 153 5.34 12.12 -2.45
N LEU A 154 6.12 11.54 -1.53
CA LEU A 154 7.21 12.24 -0.85
C LEU A 154 8.28 12.70 -1.85
N LEU A 155 8.74 11.83 -2.76
CA LEU A 155 9.69 12.19 -3.81
C LEU A 155 9.18 13.35 -4.68
N SER A 156 7.88 13.33 -5.03
CA SER A 156 7.26 14.42 -5.76
C SER A 156 7.32 15.74 -4.98
N SER A 157 7.08 15.71 -3.67
CA SER A 157 7.07 16.90 -2.83
C SER A 157 8.45 17.55 -2.68
N PHE A 158 9.54 16.76 -2.66
CA PHE A 158 10.91 17.28 -2.64
C PHE A 158 11.31 17.98 -3.93
N SER A 159 10.65 17.70 -5.05
CA SER A 159 10.87 18.39 -6.32
C SER A 159 10.29 19.82 -6.34
N ASP A 160 9.43 20.16 -5.39
CA ASP A 160 8.76 21.44 -5.26
C ASP A 160 9.61 22.47 -4.48
N LYS A 161 10.87 22.69 -4.86
CA LYS A 161 11.67 23.78 -4.25
C LYS A 161 10.99 25.11 -4.58
N PRO A 162 10.66 25.94 -3.56
CA PRO A 162 10.17 27.28 -3.81
C PRO A 162 11.22 28.06 -4.62
N LYS A 163 10.76 28.80 -5.65
CA LYS A 163 11.61 29.81 -6.31
C LYS A 163 12.16 30.72 -5.21
N ARG A 164 13.48 30.86 -5.08
CA ARG A 164 14.05 31.92 -4.28
C ARG A 164 13.52 33.23 -4.84
N PRO A 165 12.84 34.08 -4.04
CA PRO A 165 12.49 35.41 -4.50
C PRO A 165 13.79 36.19 -4.71
N GLY A 166 14.07 36.61 -5.95
CA GLY A 166 15.20 37.48 -6.27
C GLY A 166 16.47 36.75 -6.72
N ALA A 167 16.51 36.27 -7.97
CA ALA A 167 17.71 36.12 -8.77
C ALA A 167 17.46 36.80 -10.11
#